data_4f2589a39f778c9ba7bf9e9bcd7e362c
#
_entry.id   4f2589a39f778c9ba7bf9e9bcd7e362c
#
_cell.length_a   1.000
_cell.length_b   1.000
_cell.length_c   1.000
_cell.angle_alpha   90.00
_cell.angle_beta   90.00
_cell.angle_gamma   90.00
#
_symmetry.space_group_name_H-M   'P 1'
#
loop_
_entity.id
_entity.type
_entity.pdbx_description
1 polymer ?
#
loop_
_entity_poly.entity_id
_entity_poly.type
_entity_poly.pdbx_seq_one_letter_code
_entity_poly.pdbx_strand_id
1 'polypeptide(L)'
;MNLEAWRHRLRARLYEFLRRPDKAIAEYRTALGLDPASAQAARAIAFLLTSRGHYAEAERYFHAAVHLEPQRAATWFNLGFMHDKQHQPAKAIEAFHEALRINPGLDRAWYGMGLCQTALGQHEAAVKSFEQAGQLQPMNPHAWYHLGLAQHALHKQDKVKETIMHLHRFDPKMTRQLIHDTGRSDLSHLVADLRN
;
A
#
# COMPACT_ATOMS: atom_id res chain seq x y z
N MET A 1 31.91 -1.96 -10.24
CA MET A 1 30.77 -1.08 -10.56
C MET A 1 30.87 -0.69 -12.04
N ASN A 2 29.91 -1.04 -12.87
CA ASN A 2 29.90 -0.70 -14.29
C ASN A 2 29.54 0.79 -14.45
N LEU A 3 30.49 1.63 -14.87
CA LEU A 3 30.31 3.08 -15.01
C LEU A 3 29.23 3.42 -16.04
N GLU A 4 29.15 2.67 -17.14
CA GLU A 4 28.12 2.86 -18.18
C GLU A 4 26.72 2.56 -17.62
N ALA A 5 26.53 1.45 -16.92
CA ALA A 5 25.28 1.14 -16.25
C ALA A 5 24.88 2.25 -15.24
N TRP A 6 25.83 2.78 -14.52
CA TRP A 6 25.59 3.90 -13.59
C TRP A 6 25.10 5.17 -14.32
N ARG A 7 25.71 5.51 -15.47
CA ARG A 7 25.28 6.69 -16.28
C ARG A 7 23.85 6.53 -16.80
N HIS A 8 23.48 5.34 -17.25
CA HIS A 8 22.10 5.06 -17.68
C HIS A 8 21.11 5.14 -16.50
N ARG A 9 21.45 4.63 -15.32
CA ARG A 9 20.61 4.80 -14.12
C ARG A 9 20.41 6.27 -13.75
N LEU A 10 21.45 7.10 -13.87
CA LEU A 10 21.35 8.53 -13.59
C LEU A 10 20.43 9.25 -14.59
N ARG A 11 20.54 8.93 -15.89
CA ARG A 11 19.64 9.45 -16.94
C ARG A 11 18.20 9.00 -16.71
N ALA A 12 18.00 7.74 -16.32
CA ALA A 12 16.67 7.22 -16.01
C ALA A 12 16.01 8.02 -14.88
N ARG A 13 16.74 8.29 -13.77
CA ARG A 13 16.24 9.12 -12.67
C ARG A 13 15.91 10.55 -13.10
N LEU A 14 16.70 11.12 -14.00
CA LEU A 14 16.40 12.42 -14.59
C LEU A 14 15.09 12.38 -15.38
N TYR A 15 14.86 11.31 -16.18
CA TYR A 15 13.60 11.16 -16.90
C TYR A 15 12.41 10.91 -15.99
N GLU A 16 12.56 10.23 -14.86
CA GLU A 16 11.52 10.13 -13.82
C GLU A 16 11.16 11.52 -13.28
N PHE A 17 12.15 12.32 -12.91
CA PHE A 17 11.96 13.69 -12.45
C PHE A 17 11.23 14.55 -13.49
N LEU A 18 11.58 14.40 -14.78
CA LEU A 18 10.94 15.09 -15.91
C LEU A 18 9.57 14.48 -16.30
N ARG A 19 9.04 13.52 -15.53
CA ARG A 19 7.79 12.80 -15.79
C ARG A 19 7.72 12.17 -17.19
N ARG A 20 8.85 11.60 -17.63
CA ARG A 20 8.98 10.87 -18.90
C ARG A 20 9.23 9.38 -18.67
N PRO A 21 8.20 8.63 -18.20
CA PRO A 21 8.39 7.24 -17.75
C PRO A 21 8.89 6.31 -18.85
N ASP A 22 8.48 6.48 -20.11
CA ASP A 22 8.95 5.62 -21.21
C ASP A 22 10.47 5.74 -21.43
N LYS A 23 10.98 6.96 -21.39
CA LYS A 23 12.43 7.21 -21.50
C LYS A 23 13.17 6.68 -20.28
N ALA A 24 12.59 6.82 -19.07
CA ALA A 24 13.16 6.27 -17.85
C ALA A 24 13.26 4.73 -17.93
N ILE A 25 12.20 4.05 -18.37
CA ILE A 25 12.18 2.60 -18.55
C ILE A 25 13.25 2.16 -19.56
N ALA A 26 13.37 2.84 -20.71
CA ALA A 26 14.37 2.52 -21.73
C ALA A 26 15.79 2.62 -21.16
N GLU A 27 16.11 3.69 -20.44
CA GLU A 27 17.43 3.87 -19.82
C GLU A 27 17.70 2.83 -18.71
N TYR A 28 16.69 2.50 -17.88
CA TYR A 28 16.84 1.43 -16.89
C TYR A 28 17.01 0.05 -17.53
N ARG A 29 16.35 -0.25 -18.65
CA ARG A 29 16.55 -1.51 -19.39
C ARG A 29 17.98 -1.60 -19.92
N THR A 30 18.51 -0.51 -20.48
CA THR A 30 19.92 -0.44 -20.92
C THR A 30 20.86 -0.65 -19.72
N ALA A 31 20.59 0.02 -18.60
CA ALA A 31 21.39 -0.16 -17.40
C ALA A 31 21.37 -1.61 -16.88
N LEU A 32 20.19 -2.27 -16.91
CA LEU A 32 20.02 -3.66 -16.51
C LEU A 32 20.71 -4.63 -17.47
N GLY A 33 20.74 -4.34 -18.77
CA GLY A 33 21.50 -5.11 -19.76
C GLY A 33 23.01 -5.06 -19.51
N LEU A 34 23.53 -3.92 -19.03
CA LEU A 34 24.95 -3.73 -18.69
C LEU A 34 25.30 -4.26 -17.30
N ASP A 35 24.35 -4.31 -16.39
CA ASP A 35 24.49 -4.78 -14.99
C ASP A 35 23.24 -5.57 -14.58
N PRO A 36 23.16 -6.86 -14.97
CA PRO A 36 21.98 -7.71 -14.71
C PRO A 36 21.71 -7.93 -13.20
N ALA A 37 22.69 -7.71 -12.33
CA ALA A 37 22.57 -7.83 -10.89
C ALA A 37 22.00 -6.56 -10.22
N SER A 38 21.59 -5.57 -11.01
CA SER A 38 21.04 -4.32 -10.48
C SER A 38 19.58 -4.47 -10.04
N ALA A 39 19.36 -4.94 -8.81
CA ALA A 39 18.01 -4.98 -8.21
C ALA A 39 17.33 -3.59 -8.21
N GLN A 40 18.11 -2.51 -8.09
CA GLN A 40 17.59 -1.15 -8.16
C GLN A 40 16.96 -0.84 -9.53
N ALA A 41 17.64 -1.18 -10.63
CA ALA A 41 17.12 -0.96 -11.99
C ALA A 41 15.86 -1.81 -12.23
N ALA A 42 15.88 -3.09 -11.84
CA ALA A 42 14.72 -3.97 -11.94
C ALA A 42 13.51 -3.41 -11.18
N ARG A 43 13.68 -2.99 -9.93
CA ARG A 43 12.61 -2.35 -9.13
C ARG A 43 12.04 -1.10 -9.77
N ALA A 44 12.92 -0.22 -10.29
CA ALA A 44 12.48 1.03 -10.91
C ALA A 44 11.66 0.75 -12.16
N ILE A 45 12.08 -0.19 -13.01
CA ILE A 45 11.31 -0.61 -14.18
C ILE A 45 9.95 -1.17 -13.74
N ALA A 46 9.93 -2.08 -12.77
CA ALA A 46 8.70 -2.70 -12.26
C ALA A 46 7.70 -1.65 -11.75
N PHE A 47 8.17 -0.69 -10.96
CA PHE A 47 7.34 0.39 -10.42
C PHE A 47 6.75 1.27 -11.54
N LEU A 48 7.57 1.68 -12.50
CA LEU A 48 7.13 2.50 -13.64
C LEU A 48 6.13 1.75 -14.52
N LEU A 49 6.34 0.46 -14.78
CA LEU A 49 5.40 -0.39 -15.52
C LEU A 49 4.08 -0.56 -14.77
N THR A 50 4.12 -0.74 -13.44
CA THR A 50 2.92 -0.84 -12.60
C THR A 50 2.08 0.44 -12.70
N SER A 51 2.72 1.62 -12.63
CA SER A 51 2.02 2.90 -12.74
C SER A 51 1.36 3.13 -14.10
N ARG A 52 1.76 2.38 -15.11
CA ARG A 52 1.20 2.40 -16.48
C ARG A 52 0.23 1.25 -16.76
N GLY A 53 -0.02 0.37 -15.80
CA GLY A 53 -0.89 -0.79 -15.96
C GLY A 53 -0.26 -1.98 -16.69
N HIS A 54 1.06 -1.94 -16.97
CA HIS A 54 1.78 -3.05 -17.61
C HIS A 54 2.18 -4.12 -16.59
N TYR A 55 1.19 -4.69 -15.91
CA TYR A 55 1.38 -5.53 -14.74
C TYR A 55 2.15 -6.82 -15.02
N ALA A 56 1.84 -7.54 -16.10
CA ALA A 56 2.51 -8.80 -16.44
C ALA A 56 4.02 -8.62 -16.65
N GLU A 57 4.43 -7.49 -17.23
CA GLU A 57 5.85 -7.17 -17.39
C GLU A 57 6.45 -6.71 -16.06
N ALA A 58 5.74 -5.90 -15.27
CA ALA A 58 6.15 -5.44 -13.95
C ALA A 58 6.45 -6.61 -13.01
N GLU A 59 5.59 -7.64 -13.02
CA GLU A 59 5.73 -8.84 -12.21
C GLU A 59 7.08 -9.53 -12.41
N ARG A 60 7.50 -9.69 -13.66
CA ARG A 60 8.81 -10.28 -13.98
C ARG A 60 9.98 -9.50 -13.38
N TYR A 61 9.93 -8.17 -13.47
CA TYR A 61 10.98 -7.31 -12.90
C TYR A 61 10.94 -7.28 -11.38
N PHE A 62 9.75 -7.36 -10.75
CA PHE A 62 9.67 -7.49 -9.30
C PHE A 62 10.24 -8.82 -8.82
N HIS A 63 9.94 -9.94 -9.49
CA HIS A 63 10.53 -11.24 -9.15
C HIS A 63 12.06 -11.21 -9.29
N ALA A 64 12.60 -10.62 -10.35
CA ALA A 64 14.05 -10.45 -10.48
C ALA A 64 14.62 -9.60 -9.33
N ALA A 65 13.94 -8.53 -8.94
CA ALA A 65 14.40 -7.66 -7.86
C ALA A 65 14.35 -8.34 -6.47
N VAL A 66 13.31 -9.11 -6.16
CA VAL A 66 13.24 -9.84 -4.87
C VAL A 66 14.22 -11.01 -4.83
N HIS A 67 14.53 -11.63 -5.98
CA HIS A 67 15.57 -12.65 -6.06
C HIS A 67 16.96 -12.09 -5.74
N LEU A 68 17.27 -10.89 -6.26
CA LEU A 68 18.55 -10.21 -6.04
C LEU A 68 18.66 -9.61 -4.63
N GLU A 69 17.59 -9.04 -4.10
CA GLU A 69 17.54 -8.39 -2.78
C GLU A 69 16.33 -8.91 -1.97
N PRO A 70 16.32 -10.17 -1.48
CA PRO A 70 15.16 -10.75 -0.82
C PRO A 70 14.80 -10.10 0.51
N GLN A 71 15.75 -9.45 1.16
CA GLN A 71 15.56 -8.76 2.46
C GLN A 71 15.17 -7.28 2.32
N ARG A 72 14.66 -6.88 1.15
CA ARG A 72 14.20 -5.51 0.93
C ARG A 72 12.69 -5.39 0.99
N ALA A 73 12.17 -5.04 2.16
CA ALA A 73 10.72 -4.91 2.42
C ALA A 73 9.98 -4.03 1.40
N ALA A 74 10.60 -2.92 0.95
CA ALA A 74 9.99 -2.02 -0.03
C ALA A 74 9.71 -2.69 -1.40
N THR A 75 10.50 -3.69 -1.80
CA THR A 75 10.26 -4.42 -3.07
C THR A 75 9.05 -5.32 -2.93
N TRP A 76 8.94 -6.05 -1.84
CA TRP A 76 7.79 -6.89 -1.52
C TRP A 76 6.50 -6.07 -1.36
N PHE A 77 6.59 -4.92 -0.70
CA PHE A 77 5.47 -3.98 -0.62
C PHE A 77 4.97 -3.55 -2.00
N ASN A 78 5.88 -3.17 -2.90
CA ASN A 78 5.52 -2.73 -4.25
C ASN A 78 4.94 -3.88 -5.09
N LEU A 79 5.43 -5.11 -4.91
CA LEU A 79 4.86 -6.31 -5.52
C LEU A 79 3.42 -6.54 -5.03
N GLY A 80 3.19 -6.45 -3.72
CA GLY A 80 1.85 -6.55 -3.14
C GLY A 80 0.90 -5.47 -3.67
N PHE A 81 1.37 -4.22 -3.73
CA PHE A 81 0.60 -3.11 -4.32
C PHE A 81 0.26 -3.37 -5.80
N MET A 82 1.18 -3.89 -6.58
CA MET A 82 0.94 -4.26 -7.99
C MET A 82 -0.13 -5.34 -8.11
N HIS A 83 -0.09 -6.39 -7.27
CA HIS A 83 -1.11 -7.44 -7.25
C HIS A 83 -2.49 -6.91 -6.81
N ASP A 84 -2.53 -5.98 -5.85
CA ASP A 84 -3.78 -5.30 -5.46
C ASP A 84 -4.38 -4.56 -6.67
N LYS A 85 -3.58 -3.81 -7.43
CA LYS A 85 -4.02 -3.13 -8.66
C LYS A 85 -4.51 -4.09 -9.76
N GLN A 86 -4.05 -5.32 -9.75
CA GLN A 86 -4.55 -6.40 -10.63
C GLN A 86 -5.80 -7.11 -10.10
N HIS A 87 -6.36 -6.67 -8.97
CA HIS A 87 -7.47 -7.37 -8.30
C HIS A 87 -7.11 -8.82 -7.93
N GLN A 88 -5.87 -9.05 -7.51
CA GLN A 88 -5.34 -10.33 -7.03
C GLN A 88 -5.05 -10.27 -5.52
N PRO A 89 -6.07 -10.12 -4.66
CA PRO A 89 -5.88 -9.84 -3.24
C PRO A 89 -5.12 -10.94 -2.49
N ALA A 90 -5.26 -12.21 -2.87
CA ALA A 90 -4.53 -13.30 -2.24
C ALA A 90 -3.01 -13.16 -2.46
N LYS A 91 -2.56 -12.93 -3.70
CA LYS A 91 -1.14 -12.70 -3.99
C LYS A 91 -0.61 -11.41 -3.35
N ALA A 92 -1.45 -10.38 -3.27
CA ALA A 92 -1.08 -9.13 -2.60
C ALA A 92 -0.80 -9.36 -1.10
N ILE A 93 -1.65 -10.15 -0.42
CA ILE A 93 -1.47 -10.51 0.99
C ILE A 93 -0.14 -11.24 1.21
N GLU A 94 0.20 -12.22 0.36
CA GLU A 94 1.47 -12.95 0.45
C GLU A 94 2.67 -11.99 0.36
N ALA A 95 2.65 -11.07 -0.61
CA ALA A 95 3.73 -10.11 -0.80
C ALA A 95 3.80 -9.08 0.35
N PHE A 96 2.65 -8.57 0.85
CA PHE A 96 2.62 -7.70 2.02
C PHE A 96 3.11 -8.42 3.27
N HIS A 97 2.77 -9.69 3.45
CA HIS A 97 3.26 -10.50 4.56
C HIS A 97 4.79 -10.59 4.54
N GLU A 98 5.41 -10.88 3.38
CA GLU A 98 6.86 -10.87 3.27
C GLU A 98 7.49 -9.49 3.55
N ALA A 99 6.86 -8.41 3.08
CA ALA A 99 7.29 -7.06 3.41
C ALA A 99 7.28 -6.80 4.93
N LEU A 100 6.23 -7.24 5.61
CA LEU A 100 6.03 -7.08 7.05
C LEU A 100 6.90 -8.02 7.89
N ARG A 101 7.23 -9.22 7.38
CA ARG A 101 8.22 -10.11 8.01
C ARG A 101 9.61 -9.46 8.07
N ILE A 102 9.97 -8.68 7.04
CA ILE A 102 11.25 -7.97 6.95
C ILE A 102 11.21 -6.66 7.75
N ASN A 103 10.13 -5.91 7.64
CA ASN A 103 9.92 -4.64 8.34
C ASN A 103 8.50 -4.54 8.88
N PRO A 104 8.26 -4.94 10.14
CA PRO A 104 6.95 -4.85 10.78
C PRO A 104 6.41 -3.41 10.93
N GLY A 105 7.28 -2.40 10.84
CA GLY A 105 6.92 -0.98 10.93
C GLY A 105 6.37 -0.36 9.63
N LEU A 106 6.13 -1.14 8.59
CA LEU A 106 5.55 -0.64 7.34
C LEU A 106 4.01 -0.50 7.46
N ASP A 107 3.57 0.65 7.98
CA ASP A 107 2.14 1.00 8.13
C ASP A 107 1.33 0.80 6.85
N ARG A 108 1.87 1.22 5.70
CA ARG A 108 1.21 1.05 4.40
C ARG A 108 1.04 -0.40 3.97
N ALA A 109 1.95 -1.30 4.39
CA ALA A 109 1.80 -2.73 4.09
C ALA A 109 0.71 -3.36 4.96
N TRP A 110 0.62 -3.00 6.24
CA TRP A 110 -0.50 -3.37 7.10
C TRP A 110 -1.83 -2.88 6.54
N TYR A 111 -1.90 -1.61 6.15
CA TYR A 111 -3.10 -1.02 5.56
C TYR A 111 -3.52 -1.73 4.26
N GLY A 112 -2.58 -1.94 3.32
CA GLY A 112 -2.84 -2.63 2.05
C GLY A 112 -3.29 -4.08 2.27
N MET A 113 -2.66 -4.79 3.23
CA MET A 113 -3.06 -6.15 3.60
C MET A 113 -4.48 -6.17 4.15
N GLY A 114 -4.85 -5.21 5.03
CA GLY A 114 -6.21 -5.08 5.54
C GLY A 114 -7.26 -4.87 4.45
N LEU A 115 -6.96 -4.04 3.44
CA LEU A 115 -7.86 -3.84 2.29
C LEU A 115 -8.05 -5.12 1.49
N CYS A 116 -6.97 -5.86 1.21
CA CYS A 116 -7.04 -7.14 0.50
C CYS A 116 -7.81 -8.20 1.30
N GLN A 117 -7.61 -8.26 2.61
CA GLN A 117 -8.35 -9.16 3.50
C GLN A 117 -9.85 -8.82 3.52
N THR A 118 -10.20 -7.53 3.55
CA THR A 118 -11.60 -7.08 3.43
C THR A 118 -12.21 -7.50 2.09
N ALA A 119 -11.49 -7.37 0.99
CA ALA A 119 -11.93 -7.80 -0.34
C ALA A 119 -12.19 -9.32 -0.42
N LEU A 120 -11.52 -10.11 0.42
CA LEU A 120 -11.73 -11.55 0.54
C LEU A 120 -12.76 -11.93 1.63
N GLY A 121 -13.41 -10.98 2.28
CA GLY A 121 -14.34 -11.23 3.39
C GLY A 121 -13.68 -11.67 4.69
N GLN A 122 -12.35 -11.57 4.81
CA GLN A 122 -11.57 -11.97 5.99
C GLN A 122 -11.56 -10.85 7.04
N HIS A 123 -12.74 -10.47 7.55
CA HIS A 123 -12.90 -9.26 8.38
C HIS A 123 -12.13 -9.32 9.69
N GLU A 124 -11.99 -10.48 10.35
CA GLU A 124 -11.20 -10.63 11.57
C GLU A 124 -9.70 -10.35 11.34
N ALA A 125 -9.17 -10.80 10.21
CA ALA A 125 -7.79 -10.54 9.83
C ALA A 125 -7.62 -9.06 9.45
N ALA A 126 -8.58 -8.48 8.72
CA ALA A 126 -8.58 -7.07 8.34
C ALA A 126 -8.57 -6.14 9.57
N VAL A 127 -9.35 -6.45 10.61
CA VAL A 127 -9.33 -5.70 11.88
C VAL A 127 -7.91 -5.65 12.43
N LYS A 128 -7.22 -6.79 12.56
CA LYS A 128 -5.84 -6.83 13.07
C LYS A 128 -4.88 -6.01 12.22
N SER A 129 -5.02 -6.09 10.91
CA SER A 129 -4.15 -5.35 9.98
C SER A 129 -4.38 -3.84 10.06
N PHE A 130 -5.63 -3.38 10.13
CA PHE A 130 -5.94 -1.95 10.28
C PHE A 130 -5.59 -1.42 11.68
N GLU A 131 -5.71 -2.22 12.74
CA GLU A 131 -5.25 -1.87 14.08
C GLU A 131 -3.74 -1.60 14.08
N GLN A 132 -2.94 -2.49 13.47
CA GLN A 132 -1.50 -2.29 13.35
C GLN A 132 -1.15 -1.05 12.52
N ALA A 133 -1.84 -0.82 11.39
CA ALA A 133 -1.65 0.39 10.60
C ALA A 133 -1.98 1.66 11.40
N GLY A 134 -3.08 1.65 12.15
CA GLY A 134 -3.50 2.76 13.01
C GLY A 134 -2.56 3.02 14.19
N GLN A 135 -2.01 1.97 14.80
CA GLN A 135 -1.00 2.10 15.87
C GLN A 135 0.30 2.70 15.36
N LEU A 136 0.75 2.32 14.15
CA LEU A 136 1.95 2.87 13.52
C LEU A 136 1.76 4.31 13.03
N GLN A 137 0.54 4.66 12.62
CA GLN A 137 0.18 6.00 12.15
C GLN A 137 -1.12 6.47 12.83
N PRO A 138 -1.06 6.90 14.10
CA PRO A 138 -2.27 7.19 14.91
C PRO A 138 -3.18 8.27 14.32
N MET A 139 -2.62 9.20 13.54
CA MET A 139 -3.34 10.30 12.90
C MET A 139 -3.76 10.00 11.45
N ASN A 140 -3.59 8.77 10.97
CA ASN A 140 -4.06 8.38 9.64
C ASN A 140 -5.55 8.01 9.68
N PRO A 141 -6.46 8.86 9.18
CA PRO A 141 -7.90 8.64 9.30
C PRO A 141 -8.37 7.42 8.49
N HIS A 142 -7.67 7.09 7.39
CA HIS A 142 -8.07 5.96 6.55
C HIS A 142 -7.92 4.61 7.25
N ALA A 143 -6.88 4.42 8.06
CA ALA A 143 -6.70 3.18 8.80
C ALA A 143 -7.84 2.96 9.81
N TRP A 144 -8.19 4.00 10.56
CA TRP A 144 -9.26 3.96 11.55
C TRP A 144 -10.65 3.83 10.91
N TYR A 145 -10.88 4.51 9.78
CA TYR A 145 -12.12 4.38 9.04
C TYR A 145 -12.36 2.94 8.58
N HIS A 146 -11.36 2.31 7.93
CA HIS A 146 -11.48 0.93 7.48
C HIS A 146 -11.51 -0.08 8.64
N LEU A 147 -10.85 0.23 9.77
CA LEU A 147 -11.00 -0.53 11.01
C LEU A 147 -12.46 -0.55 11.46
N GLY A 148 -13.10 0.63 11.52
CA GLY A 148 -14.51 0.75 11.91
C GLY A 148 -15.44 -0.02 10.98
N LEU A 149 -15.21 0.02 9.66
CA LEU A 149 -15.99 -0.77 8.70
C LEU A 149 -15.80 -2.27 8.88
N ALA A 150 -14.57 -2.74 9.10
CA ALA A 150 -14.30 -4.15 9.35
C ALA A 150 -14.93 -4.65 10.67
N GLN A 151 -14.89 -3.84 11.72
CA GLN A 151 -15.57 -4.10 12.99
C GLN A 151 -17.10 -4.13 12.83
N HIS A 152 -17.66 -3.23 11.99
CA HIS A 152 -19.09 -3.21 11.68
C HIS A 152 -19.52 -4.50 10.95
N ALA A 153 -18.75 -4.95 9.97
CA ALA A 153 -19.00 -6.21 9.25
C ALA A 153 -19.01 -7.42 10.19
N LEU A 154 -18.29 -7.35 11.31
CA LEU A 154 -18.28 -8.36 12.39
C LEU A 154 -19.35 -8.12 13.46
N HIS A 155 -20.25 -7.18 13.27
CA HIS A 155 -21.27 -6.78 14.25
C HIS A 155 -20.73 -6.35 15.62
N LYS A 156 -19.47 -5.90 15.72
CA LYS A 156 -18.80 -5.46 16.97
C LYS A 156 -19.13 -3.99 17.29
N GLN A 157 -20.38 -3.70 17.59
CA GLN A 157 -20.90 -2.33 17.70
C GLN A 157 -20.19 -1.45 18.75
N ASP A 158 -19.77 -2.02 19.89
CA ASP A 158 -19.02 -1.28 20.90
C ASP A 158 -17.64 -0.87 20.36
N LYS A 159 -16.95 -1.74 19.59
CA LYS A 159 -15.67 -1.43 18.98
C LYS A 159 -15.81 -0.36 17.89
N VAL A 160 -16.88 -0.42 17.10
CA VAL A 160 -17.20 0.64 16.11
C VAL A 160 -17.33 1.99 16.82
N LYS A 161 -18.04 2.03 17.96
CA LYS A 161 -18.17 3.27 18.77
C LYS A 161 -16.82 3.79 19.25
N GLU A 162 -15.98 2.92 19.83
CA GLU A 162 -14.63 3.28 20.28
C GLU A 162 -13.81 3.90 19.13
N THR A 163 -13.85 3.26 17.94
CA THR A 163 -13.15 3.71 16.74
C THR A 163 -13.67 5.05 16.24
N ILE A 164 -14.99 5.26 16.22
CA ILE A 164 -15.63 6.54 15.86
C ILE A 164 -15.16 7.64 16.82
N MET A 165 -15.17 7.39 18.14
CA MET A 165 -14.73 8.36 19.13
C MET A 165 -13.23 8.68 19.02
N HIS A 166 -12.42 7.70 18.65
CA HIS A 166 -10.99 7.93 18.39
C HIS A 166 -10.79 8.83 17.18
N LEU A 167 -11.44 8.50 16.05
CA LEU A 167 -11.34 9.23 14.79
C LEU A 167 -11.85 10.68 14.92
N HIS A 168 -12.89 10.89 15.71
CA HIS A 168 -13.48 12.22 15.96
C HIS A 168 -12.50 13.23 16.55
N ARG A 169 -11.47 12.79 17.28
CA ARG A 169 -10.49 13.67 17.92
C ARG A 169 -9.61 14.42 16.92
N PHE A 170 -9.48 13.93 15.69
CA PHE A 170 -8.57 14.52 14.71
C PHE A 170 -9.12 14.61 13.28
N ASP A 171 -10.15 13.83 12.91
CA ASP A 171 -10.80 13.94 11.60
C ASP A 171 -12.33 13.83 11.72
N PRO A 172 -13.01 14.95 12.02
CA PRO A 172 -14.48 14.98 12.12
C PRO A 172 -15.19 14.67 10.79
N LYS A 173 -14.55 14.93 9.63
CA LYS A 173 -15.15 14.62 8.31
C LYS A 173 -15.19 13.13 8.07
N MET A 174 -14.09 12.43 8.29
CA MET A 174 -14.04 10.98 8.17
C MET A 174 -14.90 10.30 9.24
N THR A 175 -15.02 10.92 10.44
CA THR A 175 -15.95 10.46 11.49
C THR A 175 -17.39 10.49 11.00
N ARG A 176 -17.83 11.58 10.35
CA ARG A 176 -19.18 11.68 9.77
C ARG A 176 -19.42 10.56 8.77
N GLN A 177 -18.43 10.30 7.89
CA GLN A 177 -18.53 9.24 6.91
C GLN A 177 -18.68 7.87 7.58
N LEU A 178 -17.88 7.57 8.58
CA LEU A 178 -17.93 6.31 9.31
C LEU A 178 -19.26 6.11 10.05
N ILE A 179 -19.78 7.16 10.70
CA ILE A 179 -21.11 7.15 11.35
C ILE A 179 -22.19 6.79 10.32
N HIS A 180 -22.17 7.45 9.16
CA HIS A 180 -23.12 7.20 8.08
C HIS A 180 -23.03 5.76 7.58
N ASP A 181 -21.84 5.28 7.23
CA ASP A 181 -21.62 3.99 6.58
C ASP A 181 -21.83 2.80 7.53
N THR A 182 -21.74 3.03 8.84
CA THR A 182 -22.02 2.03 9.88
C THR A 182 -23.44 2.12 10.45
N GLY A 183 -24.26 3.09 9.99
CA GLY A 183 -25.61 3.30 10.47
C GLY A 183 -25.70 3.76 11.94
N ARG A 184 -24.62 4.32 12.50
CA ARG A 184 -24.54 4.74 13.91
C ARG A 184 -25.13 6.13 14.13
N SER A 185 -26.41 6.29 13.77
CA SER A 185 -27.16 7.55 13.94
C SER A 185 -27.21 8.05 15.39
N ASP A 186 -27.08 7.15 16.35
CA ASP A 186 -26.95 7.46 17.78
C ASP A 186 -25.74 8.36 18.11
N LEU A 187 -24.70 8.35 17.23
CA LEU A 187 -23.49 9.16 17.38
C LEU A 187 -23.46 10.41 16.49
N SER A 188 -24.54 10.73 15.78
CA SER A 188 -24.61 11.88 14.87
C SER A 188 -24.35 13.22 15.57
N HIS A 189 -24.66 13.31 16.87
CA HIS A 189 -24.40 14.51 17.69
C HIS A 189 -22.90 14.89 17.74
N LEU A 190 -21.97 13.93 17.58
CA LEU A 190 -20.53 14.19 17.56
C LEU A 190 -20.08 15.09 16.40
N VAL A 191 -20.87 15.13 15.33
CA VAL A 191 -20.51 15.82 14.07
C VAL A 191 -21.59 16.82 13.63
N ALA A 192 -22.51 17.17 14.52
CA ALA A 192 -23.63 18.07 14.23
C ALA A 192 -23.20 19.48 13.81
N ASP A 193 -22.09 20.00 14.35
CA ASP A 193 -21.58 21.34 14.09
C ASP A 193 -20.76 21.46 12.80
N LEU A 194 -20.49 20.35 12.11
CA LEU A 194 -19.79 20.39 10.84
C LEU A 194 -20.75 20.92 9.76
N ARG A 195 -20.60 22.19 9.39
CA ARG A 195 -21.30 22.77 8.25
C ARG A 195 -20.93 22.03 6.96
N ASN A 196 -21.91 21.81 6.10
CA ASN A 196 -21.75 21.15 4.78
C ASN A 196 -20.76 21.90 3.91
#